data_f10d2fab856ff28af8c0f707a7a7c0de
#
_entry.id   f10d2fab856ff28af8c0f707a7a7c0de
#
_cell.length_a   1.000
_cell.length_b   1.000
_cell.length_c   1.000
_cell.angle_alpha   90.00
_cell.angle_beta   90.00
_cell.angle_gamma   90.00
#
_symmetry.space_group_name_H-M   'P 1'
#
loop_
_entity.id
_entity.type
_entity.pdbx_description
1 polymer ?
#
loop_
_entity_poly.entity_id
_entity_poly.type
_entity_poly.pdbx_seq_one_letter_code
_entity_poly.pdbx_strand_id
1 'polypeptide(L)'
;MTKPALLLVLALALTGCSKQEETPWERLQAAAPQLQLAANTPEAAVKSWWQVRDAHDRYTATACKELAELYRPLSAAEDSLSTAQLQARQNGDKQCSLETYERSVVNVDVQSDTRAFVVAQIRNTTPSTPGFPVDNDERDRKERGVRMQYQLERADQTQGWKIAQVFGRNRYCEVAPVNGWCPLYNRAAGSANSYVYEFSQ
;
A
#
# COMPACT_ATOMS: atom_id res chain seq x y z
N MET A 1 -49.53 -18.62 -66.39
CA MET A 1 -49.44 -17.57 -65.41
C MET A 1 -48.98 -18.20 -64.10
N THR A 2 -47.65 -18.28 -63.88
CA THR A 2 -46.99 -18.88 -62.71
C THR A 2 -46.41 -17.80 -61.85
N LYS A 3 -46.87 -17.72 -60.63
CA LYS A 3 -46.36 -16.77 -59.59
C LYS A 3 -45.09 -17.40 -58.90
N PRO A 4 -44.00 -16.71 -58.79
CA PRO A 4 -42.91 -17.16 -57.95
C PRO A 4 -43.16 -16.83 -56.46
N ALA A 5 -42.99 -17.84 -55.62
CA ALA A 5 -43.00 -17.69 -54.16
C ALA A 5 -41.66 -17.10 -53.68
N LEU A 6 -41.70 -15.98 -53.00
CA LEU A 6 -40.56 -15.30 -52.42
C LEU A 6 -40.28 -15.93 -51.04
N LEU A 7 -39.22 -16.73 -50.94
CA LEU A 7 -38.73 -17.27 -49.66
C LEU A 7 -37.89 -16.21 -48.95
N LEU A 8 -38.44 -15.63 -47.88
CA LEU A 8 -37.76 -14.68 -47.00
C LEU A 8 -36.93 -15.51 -45.99
N VAL A 9 -35.64 -15.58 -46.17
CA VAL A 9 -34.72 -16.19 -45.20
C VAL A 9 -34.41 -15.16 -44.14
N LEU A 10 -35.00 -15.34 -42.96
CA LEU A 10 -34.75 -14.51 -41.77
C LEU A 10 -33.45 -14.98 -41.09
N ALA A 11 -32.32 -14.31 -41.38
CA ALA A 11 -31.06 -14.56 -40.73
C ALA A 11 -31.11 -13.94 -39.32
N LEU A 12 -31.34 -14.78 -38.30
CA LEU A 12 -31.17 -14.39 -36.87
C LEU A 12 -29.67 -14.25 -36.60
N ALA A 13 -29.19 -13.01 -36.61
CA ALA A 13 -27.87 -12.67 -36.09
C ALA A 13 -27.91 -12.81 -34.57
N LEU A 14 -27.45 -13.93 -34.04
CA LEU A 14 -27.13 -14.10 -32.62
C LEU A 14 -25.86 -13.29 -32.32
N THR A 15 -26.01 -12.00 -32.01
CA THR A 15 -24.97 -11.21 -31.37
C THR A 15 -24.84 -11.67 -29.91
N GLY A 16 -24.13 -12.78 -29.70
CA GLY A 16 -23.66 -13.16 -28.40
C GLY A 16 -22.67 -12.08 -27.91
N CYS A 17 -23.12 -11.21 -27.00
CA CYS A 17 -22.21 -10.39 -26.20
C CYS A 17 -21.39 -11.35 -25.33
N SER A 18 -20.28 -11.87 -25.87
CA SER A 18 -19.24 -12.44 -25.02
C SER A 18 -18.69 -11.28 -24.19
N LYS A 19 -18.98 -11.28 -22.89
CA LYS A 19 -18.23 -10.42 -21.97
C LYS A 19 -16.77 -10.82 -22.13
N GLN A 20 -16.00 -9.97 -22.78
CA GLN A 20 -14.56 -10.12 -22.86
C GLN A 20 -14.05 -10.00 -21.43
N GLU A 21 -13.47 -11.05 -20.88
CA GLU A 21 -12.87 -11.01 -19.56
C GLU A 21 -11.72 -10.00 -19.59
N GLU A 22 -11.79 -9.04 -18.67
CA GLU A 22 -10.74 -8.03 -18.52
C GLU A 22 -9.40 -8.71 -18.23
N THR A 23 -8.38 -8.28 -18.91
CA THR A 23 -7.01 -8.75 -18.66
C THR A 23 -6.52 -8.27 -17.30
N PRO A 24 -5.53 -8.92 -16.66
CA PRO A 24 -4.90 -8.44 -15.43
C PRO A 24 -4.42 -6.99 -15.53
N TRP A 25 -3.93 -6.60 -16.68
CA TRP A 25 -3.46 -5.26 -16.96
C TRP A 25 -4.60 -4.22 -16.96
N GLU A 26 -5.70 -4.52 -17.60
CA GLU A 26 -6.89 -3.65 -17.62
C GLU A 26 -7.46 -3.48 -16.22
N ARG A 27 -7.51 -4.55 -15.42
CA ARG A 27 -7.93 -4.47 -14.00
C ARG A 27 -7.00 -3.59 -13.18
N LEU A 28 -5.68 -3.69 -13.38
CA LEU A 28 -4.71 -2.83 -12.71
C LEU A 28 -4.87 -1.36 -13.11
N GLN A 29 -5.06 -1.09 -14.40
CA GLN A 29 -5.29 0.28 -14.85
C GLN A 29 -6.59 0.87 -14.29
N ALA A 30 -7.66 0.09 -14.23
CA ALA A 30 -8.94 0.51 -13.65
C ALA A 30 -8.85 0.74 -12.14
N ALA A 31 -7.97 -0.01 -11.44
CA ALA A 31 -7.73 0.14 -10.01
C ALA A 31 -6.82 1.32 -9.65
N ALA A 32 -6.28 2.05 -10.63
CA ALA A 32 -5.39 3.19 -10.38
C ALA A 32 -6.10 4.25 -9.51
N PRO A 33 -5.48 4.68 -8.41
CA PRO A 33 -6.13 5.55 -7.44
C PRO A 33 -6.33 6.96 -7.99
N GLN A 34 -7.54 7.51 -7.83
CA GLN A 34 -7.81 8.93 -8.01
C GLN A 34 -7.79 9.62 -6.66
N LEU A 35 -6.84 10.53 -6.45
CA LEU A 35 -6.60 11.16 -5.16
C LEU A 35 -6.98 12.65 -5.22
N GLN A 36 -7.72 13.10 -4.21
CA GLN A 36 -7.95 14.52 -3.96
C GLN A 36 -7.08 14.95 -2.79
N LEU A 37 -5.96 15.62 -3.09
CA LEU A 37 -4.97 15.98 -2.09
C LEU A 37 -5.15 17.45 -1.66
N ALA A 38 -5.01 17.69 -0.36
CA ALA A 38 -5.01 19.03 0.22
C ALA A 38 -3.72 19.22 1.03
N ALA A 39 -3.09 20.38 0.86
CA ALA A 39 -1.85 20.73 1.56
C ALA A 39 -1.87 22.20 2.05
N ASN A 40 -3.06 22.79 2.17
CA ASN A 40 -3.24 24.17 2.61
C ASN A 40 -2.99 24.35 4.11
N THR A 41 -3.14 23.28 4.90
CA THR A 41 -2.78 23.25 6.33
C THR A 41 -1.82 22.09 6.61
N PRO A 42 -1.01 22.16 7.69
CA PRO A 42 -0.14 21.04 8.07
C PRO A 42 -0.90 19.73 8.29
N GLU A 43 -2.05 19.79 8.95
CA GLU A 43 -2.91 18.64 9.18
C GLU A 43 -3.44 18.05 7.86
N ALA A 44 -3.92 18.89 6.94
CA ALA A 44 -4.43 18.45 5.65
C ALA A 44 -3.33 17.76 4.82
N ALA A 45 -2.11 18.30 4.86
CA ALA A 45 -0.95 17.71 4.19
C ALA A 45 -0.63 16.31 4.74
N VAL A 46 -0.65 16.11 6.07
CA VAL A 46 -0.43 14.80 6.69
C VAL A 46 -1.54 13.82 6.34
N LYS A 47 -2.81 14.25 6.38
CA LYS A 47 -3.94 13.40 5.96
C LYS A 47 -3.85 13.00 4.49
N SER A 48 -3.46 13.92 3.62
CA SER A 48 -3.21 13.64 2.19
C SER A 48 -2.05 12.66 2.00
N TRP A 49 -0.99 12.79 2.78
CA TRP A 49 0.11 11.83 2.80
C TRP A 49 -0.38 10.41 3.14
N TRP A 50 -1.22 10.27 4.15
CA TRP A 50 -1.81 8.97 4.50
C TRP A 50 -2.69 8.41 3.37
N GLN A 51 -3.49 9.25 2.73
CA GLN A 51 -4.31 8.82 1.58
C GLN A 51 -3.45 8.26 0.44
N VAL A 52 -2.32 8.93 0.12
CA VAL A 52 -1.37 8.46 -0.89
C VAL A 52 -0.78 7.11 -0.48
N ARG A 53 -0.35 6.95 0.77
CA ARG A 53 0.22 5.70 1.28
C ARG A 53 -0.79 4.55 1.21
N ASP A 54 -2.01 4.78 1.70
CA ASP A 54 -3.07 3.77 1.68
C ASP A 54 -3.48 3.38 0.24
N ALA A 55 -3.49 4.36 -0.66
CA ALA A 55 -3.78 4.10 -2.07
C ALA A 55 -2.66 3.29 -2.74
N HIS A 56 -1.39 3.63 -2.44
CA HIS A 56 -0.23 2.87 -2.89
C HIS A 56 -0.29 1.41 -2.41
N ASP A 57 -0.55 1.20 -1.12
CA ASP A 57 -0.59 -0.13 -0.53
C ASP A 57 -1.74 -0.97 -1.11
N ARG A 58 -2.94 -0.38 -1.29
CA ARG A 58 -4.06 -1.04 -1.97
C ARG A 58 -3.74 -1.40 -3.42
N TYR A 59 -3.11 -0.48 -4.14
CA TYR A 59 -2.72 -0.72 -5.54
C TYR A 59 -1.67 -1.83 -5.62
N THR A 60 -0.68 -1.81 -4.74
CA THR A 60 0.36 -2.85 -4.66
C THR A 60 -0.24 -4.22 -4.30
N ALA A 61 -1.18 -4.28 -3.35
CA ALA A 61 -1.87 -5.52 -3.00
C ALA A 61 -2.70 -6.06 -4.19
N THR A 62 -3.33 -5.18 -4.96
CA THR A 62 -4.06 -5.57 -6.18
C THR A 62 -3.09 -6.11 -7.23
N ALA A 63 -1.99 -5.40 -7.50
CA ALA A 63 -0.95 -5.85 -8.44
C ALA A 63 -0.36 -7.20 -8.03
N CYS A 64 -0.10 -7.39 -6.74
CA CYS A 64 0.37 -8.66 -6.20
C CYS A 64 -0.59 -9.82 -6.52
N LYS A 65 -1.90 -9.63 -6.34
CA LYS A 65 -2.91 -10.65 -6.64
C LYS A 65 -2.96 -10.99 -8.14
N GLU A 66 -2.96 -9.97 -8.99
CA GLU A 66 -2.95 -10.15 -10.44
C GLU A 66 -1.68 -10.89 -10.92
N LEU A 67 -0.51 -10.54 -10.35
CA LEU A 67 0.74 -11.25 -10.64
C LEU A 67 0.71 -12.69 -10.14
N ALA A 68 0.16 -12.96 -8.97
CA ALA A 68 0.02 -14.32 -8.44
C ALA A 68 -0.81 -15.21 -9.39
N GLU A 69 -1.89 -14.67 -9.97
CA GLU A 69 -2.68 -15.37 -10.98
C GLU A 69 -1.87 -15.68 -12.26
N LEU A 70 -1.09 -14.71 -12.74
CA LEU A 70 -0.23 -14.89 -13.91
C LEU A 70 0.87 -15.94 -13.68
N TYR A 71 1.42 -16.01 -12.46
CA TYR A 71 2.47 -16.98 -12.11
C TYR A 71 1.94 -18.32 -11.64
N ARG A 72 0.63 -18.50 -11.51
CA ARG A 72 0.02 -19.77 -11.05
C ARG A 72 0.54 -21.03 -11.76
N PRO A 73 0.70 -21.05 -13.11
CA PRO A 73 1.25 -22.23 -13.79
C PRO A 73 2.68 -22.57 -13.38
N LEU A 74 3.51 -21.55 -13.14
CA LEU A 74 4.89 -21.71 -12.68
C LEU A 74 4.94 -22.19 -11.23
N SER A 75 4.10 -21.60 -10.36
CA SER A 75 3.99 -22.04 -8.96
C SER A 75 3.51 -23.50 -8.87
N ALA A 76 2.56 -23.92 -9.70
CA ALA A 76 2.12 -25.31 -9.76
C ALA A 76 3.25 -26.26 -10.22
N ALA A 77 4.11 -25.80 -11.14
CA ALA A 77 5.27 -26.57 -11.55
C ALA A 77 6.32 -26.68 -10.43
N GLU A 78 6.58 -25.60 -9.71
CA GLU A 78 7.45 -25.59 -8.52
C GLU A 78 6.91 -26.53 -7.44
N ASP A 79 5.61 -26.46 -7.15
CA ASP A 79 4.96 -27.33 -6.16
C ASP A 79 5.08 -28.81 -6.55
N SER A 80 5.05 -29.16 -7.82
CA SER A 80 5.24 -30.53 -8.27
C SER A 80 6.67 -31.06 -8.05
N LEU A 81 7.65 -30.18 -7.91
CA LEU A 81 9.07 -30.48 -7.71
C LEU A 81 9.53 -30.30 -6.25
N SER A 82 8.65 -29.83 -5.38
CA SER A 82 8.98 -29.51 -3.99
C SER A 82 8.18 -30.38 -2.98
N THR A 83 8.77 -30.62 -1.81
CA THR A 83 8.07 -31.32 -0.71
C THR A 83 7.06 -30.39 -0.03
N ALA A 84 6.03 -30.98 0.59
CA ALA A 84 5.03 -30.23 1.35
C ALA A 84 5.64 -29.30 2.41
N GLN A 85 6.79 -29.69 3.00
CA GLN A 85 7.49 -28.86 3.98
C GLN A 85 8.13 -27.61 3.35
N LEU A 86 8.67 -27.75 2.14
CA LEU A 86 9.23 -26.62 1.39
C LEU A 86 8.12 -25.68 0.89
N GLN A 87 7.03 -26.25 0.35
CA GLN A 87 5.85 -25.49 -0.09
C GLN A 87 5.25 -24.66 1.04
N ALA A 88 5.13 -25.22 2.26
CA ALA A 88 4.63 -24.50 3.43
C ALA A 88 5.49 -23.29 3.80
N ARG A 89 6.81 -23.36 3.62
CA ARG A 89 7.72 -22.23 3.85
C ARG A 89 7.60 -21.16 2.76
N GLN A 90 7.49 -21.56 1.51
CA GLN A 90 7.37 -20.62 0.38
C GLN A 90 6.02 -19.90 0.35
N ASN A 91 4.94 -20.57 0.72
CA ASN A 91 3.60 -19.99 0.71
C ASN A 91 3.36 -18.98 1.85
N GLY A 92 4.16 -19.03 2.93
CA GLY A 92 4.10 -18.04 4.01
C GLY A 92 4.43 -16.60 3.56
N ASP A 93 5.28 -16.44 2.54
CA ASP A 93 5.78 -15.14 2.09
C ASP A 93 4.95 -14.51 0.96
N LYS A 94 3.99 -15.25 0.39
CA LYS A 94 3.24 -14.81 -0.81
C LYS A 94 1.86 -14.18 -0.51
N GLN A 95 1.63 -13.74 0.73
CA GLN A 95 0.35 -13.10 1.04
C GLN A 95 0.31 -11.67 0.52
N CYS A 96 -0.48 -11.45 -0.53
CA CYS A 96 -0.84 -10.09 -1.00
C CYS A 96 -1.81 -9.44 0.01
N SER A 97 -1.38 -9.33 1.26
CA SER A 97 -2.18 -8.80 2.37
C SER A 97 -2.12 -7.28 2.39
N LEU A 98 -3.24 -6.69 2.75
CA LEU A 98 -3.35 -5.25 2.97
C LEU A 98 -3.43 -4.99 4.47
N GLU A 99 -2.50 -4.19 4.98
CA GLU A 99 -2.60 -3.69 6.34
C GLU A 99 -3.56 -2.52 6.42
N THR A 100 -4.30 -2.45 7.51
CA THR A 100 -5.26 -1.38 7.78
C THR A 100 -4.86 -0.60 9.03
N TYR A 101 -5.10 0.72 9.01
CA TYR A 101 -4.67 1.62 10.07
C TYR A 101 -5.78 2.59 10.44
N GLU A 102 -5.92 2.83 11.74
CA GLU A 102 -6.63 3.98 12.26
C GLU A 102 -5.62 5.06 12.62
N ARG A 103 -5.88 6.29 12.16
CA ARG A 103 -4.95 7.42 12.34
C ARG A 103 -5.72 8.65 12.81
N SER A 104 -5.17 9.31 13.82
CA SER A 104 -5.72 10.57 14.32
C SER A 104 -4.60 11.58 14.55
N VAL A 105 -4.84 12.83 14.20
CA VAL A 105 -3.96 13.95 14.56
C VAL A 105 -4.18 14.29 16.02
N VAL A 106 -3.10 14.30 16.79
CA VAL A 106 -3.12 14.57 18.25
C VAL A 106 -2.74 16.01 18.55
N ASN A 107 -1.76 16.54 17.79
CA ASN A 107 -1.28 17.91 17.98
C ASN A 107 -0.75 18.49 16.67
N VAL A 108 -0.93 19.79 16.49
CA VAL A 108 -0.35 20.58 15.41
C VAL A 108 0.37 21.76 16.03
N ASP A 109 1.66 21.88 15.76
CA ASP A 109 2.53 22.96 16.22
C ASP A 109 3.09 23.72 15.01
N VAL A 110 2.56 24.91 14.75
CA VAL A 110 3.02 25.80 13.68
C VAL A 110 4.08 26.72 14.24
N GLN A 111 5.36 26.43 13.98
CA GLN A 111 6.50 27.18 14.52
C GLN A 111 6.77 28.47 13.75
N SER A 112 6.47 28.49 12.46
CA SER A 112 6.60 29.67 11.61
C SER A 112 5.70 29.54 10.38
N ASP A 113 5.69 30.56 9.53
CA ASP A 113 4.99 30.53 8.24
C ASP A 113 5.47 29.42 7.30
N THR A 114 6.67 28.89 7.52
CA THR A 114 7.32 27.93 6.66
C THR A 114 7.63 26.58 7.32
N ARG A 115 7.36 26.43 8.62
CA ARG A 115 7.68 25.21 9.38
C ARG A 115 6.61 24.85 10.38
N ALA A 116 6.22 23.57 10.39
CA ALA A 116 5.26 23.03 11.35
C ALA A 116 5.62 21.59 11.73
N PHE A 117 5.09 21.15 12.87
CA PHE A 117 5.08 19.75 13.30
C PHE A 117 3.65 19.28 13.53
N VAL A 118 3.39 18.04 13.11
CA VAL A 118 2.13 17.35 13.38
C VAL A 118 2.44 16.06 14.11
N VAL A 119 1.83 15.85 15.26
CA VAL A 119 1.90 14.57 15.99
C VAL A 119 0.62 13.81 15.75
N ALA A 120 0.76 12.55 15.37
CA ALA A 120 -0.36 11.65 15.13
C ALA A 120 -0.23 10.38 15.97
N GLN A 121 -1.37 9.81 16.34
CA GLN A 121 -1.51 8.46 16.88
C GLN A 121 -1.90 7.53 15.72
N ILE A 122 -1.17 6.43 15.55
CA ILE A 122 -1.41 5.44 14.50
C ILE A 122 -1.58 4.08 15.15
N ARG A 123 -2.67 3.40 14.84
CA ARG A 123 -3.00 2.07 15.33
C ARG A 123 -3.20 1.12 14.16
N ASN A 124 -2.50 -0.01 14.16
CA ASN A 124 -2.71 -1.07 13.18
C ASN A 124 -3.98 -1.83 13.53
N THR A 125 -4.98 -1.80 12.65
CA THR A 125 -6.27 -2.46 12.79
C THR A 125 -6.39 -3.73 11.96
N THR A 126 -5.31 -4.15 11.30
CA THR A 126 -5.28 -5.39 10.52
C THR A 126 -5.65 -6.58 11.42
N PRO A 127 -6.61 -7.42 11.05
CA PRO A 127 -6.94 -8.63 11.81
C PRO A 127 -5.71 -9.52 12.00
N SER A 128 -5.62 -10.21 13.12
CA SER A 128 -4.56 -11.21 13.35
C SER A 128 -4.72 -12.36 12.37
N THR A 129 -3.60 -12.90 11.90
CA THR A 129 -3.60 -14.05 11.01
C THR A 129 -4.21 -15.28 11.72
N PRO A 130 -5.21 -15.94 11.15
CA PRO A 130 -5.80 -17.16 11.74
C PRO A 130 -4.73 -18.22 12.02
N GLY A 131 -4.77 -18.82 13.20
CA GLY A 131 -3.82 -19.86 13.61
C GLY A 131 -2.52 -19.35 14.24
N PHE A 132 -2.25 -18.04 14.23
CA PHE A 132 -1.12 -17.44 14.94
C PHE A 132 -1.62 -16.79 16.24
N PRO A 133 -1.28 -17.33 17.41
CA PRO A 133 -1.66 -16.74 18.68
C PRO A 133 -0.91 -15.41 18.86
N VAL A 134 -1.66 -14.35 19.14
CA VAL A 134 -1.11 -13.04 19.53
C VAL A 134 -1.05 -13.02 21.04
N ASP A 135 0.12 -12.79 21.62
CA ASP A 135 0.27 -12.65 23.06
C ASP A 135 -0.39 -11.34 23.58
N ASN A 136 -0.55 -11.24 24.90
CA ASN A 136 -1.22 -10.10 25.49
C ASN A 136 -0.43 -8.81 25.30
N ASP A 137 0.91 -8.87 25.39
CA ASP A 137 1.78 -7.70 25.21
C ASP A 137 1.74 -7.17 23.77
N GLU A 138 1.66 -8.07 22.80
CA GLU A 138 1.52 -7.69 21.40
C GLU A 138 0.14 -7.06 21.13
N ARG A 139 -0.91 -7.65 21.70
CA ARG A 139 -2.27 -7.08 21.62
C ARG A 139 -2.33 -5.69 22.22
N ASP A 140 -1.79 -5.51 23.42
CA ASP A 140 -1.73 -4.21 24.09
C ASP A 140 -0.94 -3.18 23.29
N ARG A 141 0.19 -3.59 22.68
CA ARG A 141 0.97 -2.70 21.81
C ARG A 141 0.17 -2.28 20.57
N LYS A 142 -0.54 -3.23 19.97
CA LYS A 142 -1.40 -2.99 18.81
C LYS A 142 -2.54 -2.04 19.14
N GLU A 143 -3.19 -2.22 20.29
CA GLU A 143 -4.29 -1.37 20.77
C GLU A 143 -3.82 0.04 21.14
N ARG A 144 -2.69 0.17 21.82
CA ARG A 144 -2.10 1.48 22.12
C ARG A 144 -1.65 2.22 20.89
N GLY A 145 -1.20 1.50 19.86
CA GLY A 145 -0.60 2.07 18.67
C GLY A 145 0.70 2.83 18.95
N VAL A 146 1.13 3.60 17.98
CA VAL A 146 2.38 4.36 18.03
C VAL A 146 2.14 5.85 17.76
N ARG A 147 2.95 6.70 18.38
CA ARG A 147 2.99 8.11 18.04
C ARG A 147 4.05 8.38 17.00
N MET A 148 3.64 9.12 15.98
CA MET A 148 4.50 9.58 14.89
C MET A 148 4.49 11.10 14.86
N GLN A 149 5.64 11.70 14.52
CA GLN A 149 5.75 13.14 14.34
C GLN A 149 6.16 13.42 12.90
N TYR A 150 5.46 14.33 12.27
CA TYR A 150 5.72 14.79 10.91
C TYR A 150 6.27 16.21 10.99
N GLN A 151 7.45 16.43 10.43
CA GLN A 151 7.97 17.77 10.17
C GLN A 151 7.49 18.18 8.79
N LEU A 152 6.91 19.36 8.71
CA LEU A 152 6.41 19.92 7.47
C LEU A 152 7.11 21.25 7.19
N GLU A 153 7.33 21.47 5.90
CA GLU A 153 7.95 22.69 5.39
C GLU A 153 7.20 23.17 4.14
N ARG A 154 7.26 24.47 3.91
CA ARG A 154 6.84 25.11 2.66
C ARG A 154 7.78 26.28 2.37
N ALA A 155 7.93 26.66 1.09
CA ALA A 155 8.83 27.74 0.71
C ALA A 155 8.34 29.11 1.21
N ASP A 156 7.02 29.33 1.13
CA ASP A 156 6.33 30.55 1.56
C ASP A 156 4.85 30.28 1.84
N GLN A 157 4.10 31.30 2.26
CA GLN A 157 2.68 31.19 2.61
C GLN A 157 1.76 30.84 1.43
N THR A 158 2.20 31.04 0.19
CA THR A 158 1.41 30.73 -1.02
C THR A 158 1.53 29.27 -1.43
N GLN A 159 2.55 28.57 -0.91
CA GLN A 159 2.82 27.17 -1.21
C GLN A 159 2.12 26.23 -0.23
N GLY A 160 1.78 25.04 -0.73
CA GLY A 160 1.26 23.95 0.11
C GLY A 160 2.34 23.34 1.01
N TRP A 161 1.93 22.84 2.16
CA TRP A 161 2.80 22.15 3.10
C TRP A 161 3.27 20.81 2.52
N LYS A 162 4.55 20.48 2.74
CA LYS A 162 5.18 19.22 2.31
C LYS A 162 5.79 18.52 3.52
N ILE A 163 5.71 17.19 3.54
CA ILE A 163 6.40 16.38 4.54
C ILE A 163 7.90 16.43 4.26
N ALA A 164 8.66 16.99 5.19
CA ALA A 164 10.12 17.07 5.12
C ALA A 164 10.77 15.87 5.82
N GLN A 165 10.19 15.40 6.94
CA GLN A 165 10.69 14.26 7.69
C GLN A 165 9.55 13.62 8.50
N VAL A 166 9.69 12.32 8.76
CA VAL A 166 8.83 11.56 9.66
C VAL A 166 9.68 10.98 10.78
N PHE A 167 9.19 11.11 12.01
CA PHE A 167 9.87 10.63 13.21
C PHE A 167 8.99 9.62 13.96
N GLY A 168 9.63 8.61 14.52
CA GLY A 168 9.01 7.64 15.43
C GLY A 168 9.71 7.67 16.81
N ARG A 169 9.07 7.06 17.80
CA ARG A 169 9.72 6.76 19.07
C ARG A 169 10.26 5.33 19.02
N ASN A 170 11.51 5.20 18.66
CA ASN A 170 12.16 3.90 18.55
C ASN A 170 13.23 3.74 19.63
N ARG A 171 13.43 2.51 20.13
CA ARG A 171 14.51 2.20 21.10
C ARG A 171 15.91 2.30 20.46
N TYR A 172 15.97 2.09 19.15
CA TYR A 172 17.21 2.11 18.39
C TYR A 172 17.09 3.15 17.29
N CYS A 173 17.76 4.29 17.49
CA CYS A 173 17.91 5.29 16.45
C CYS A 173 19.27 5.09 15.80
N GLU A 174 19.31 5.02 14.48
CA GLU A 174 20.57 5.04 13.72
C GLU A 174 21.29 6.38 13.83
N VAL A 175 20.56 7.44 14.16
CA VAL A 175 21.06 8.80 14.39
C VAL A 175 20.62 9.26 15.77
N ALA A 176 21.40 10.14 16.38
CA ALA A 176 21.03 10.70 17.69
C ALA A 176 19.60 11.25 17.68
N PRO A 177 18.73 10.80 18.62
CA PRO A 177 17.36 11.26 18.67
C PRO A 177 17.29 12.74 19.00
N VAL A 178 16.38 13.47 18.30
CA VAL A 178 16.07 14.85 18.61
C VAL A 178 14.85 14.88 19.53
N ASN A 179 15.01 15.32 20.77
CA ASN A 179 13.95 15.34 21.79
C ASN A 179 13.23 13.98 21.97
N GLY A 180 13.97 12.87 21.83
CA GLY A 180 13.43 11.51 21.95
C GLY A 180 12.69 11.02 20.68
N TRP A 181 12.81 11.74 19.58
CA TRP A 181 12.27 11.36 18.28
C TRP A 181 13.37 10.89 17.33
N CYS A 182 13.18 9.74 16.70
CA CYS A 182 14.09 9.14 15.74
C CYS A 182 13.58 9.40 14.32
N PRO A 183 14.38 10.02 13.42
CA PRO A 183 14.00 10.14 12.03
C PRO A 183 13.92 8.76 11.38
N LEU A 184 12.84 8.50 10.64
CA LEU A 184 12.61 7.22 9.97
C LEU A 184 13.18 7.19 8.55
N TYR A 185 13.28 8.35 7.91
CA TYR A 185 13.84 8.48 6.56
C TYR A 185 15.21 9.15 6.66
N ASN A 186 16.20 8.38 7.10
CA ASN A 186 17.57 8.85 7.15
C ASN A 186 18.34 8.19 6.00
N ARG A 187 18.61 8.95 4.94
CA ARG A 187 19.68 8.58 4.03
C ARG A 187 20.99 8.95 4.72
N ALA A 188 21.64 7.99 5.35
CA ALA A 188 23.05 8.11 5.62
C ALA A 188 23.74 8.38 4.28
N ALA A 189 24.30 9.59 4.12
CA ALA A 189 25.14 9.88 2.97
C ALA A 189 26.26 8.85 2.98
N GLY A 190 26.28 7.94 2.02
CA GLY A 190 27.36 6.95 1.87
C GLY A 190 27.07 5.55 2.42
N SER A 191 25.82 5.15 2.69
CA SER A 191 25.56 3.72 2.78
C SER A 191 25.89 3.11 1.41
N ALA A 192 27.05 2.45 1.34
CA ALA A 192 27.44 1.65 0.20
C ALA A 192 26.26 0.75 -0.15
N ASN A 193 25.90 0.72 -1.42
CA ASN A 193 24.83 -0.08 -1.96
C ASN A 193 24.73 -1.42 -1.26
N SER A 194 23.76 -1.61 -0.39
CA SER A 194 23.31 -2.92 0.09
C SER A 194 22.87 -3.82 -1.08
N TYR A 195 22.69 -3.21 -2.24
CA TYR A 195 22.38 -3.87 -3.51
C TYR A 195 23.29 -5.06 -3.88
N VAL A 196 24.52 -5.09 -3.36
CA VAL A 196 25.47 -6.20 -3.61
C VAL A 196 25.21 -7.40 -2.70
N TYR A 197 24.45 -7.25 -1.60
CA TYR A 197 24.27 -8.28 -0.58
C TYR A 197 22.85 -8.77 -0.39
N GLU A 198 21.87 -8.15 -1.03
CA GLU A 198 20.47 -8.61 -1.04
C GLU A 198 20.23 -9.58 -2.20
N PHE A 199 20.97 -10.67 -2.22
CA PHE A 199 20.54 -11.86 -2.93
C PHE A 199 19.68 -12.67 -1.97
N SER A 200 18.38 -12.48 -1.99
CA SER A 200 17.44 -13.48 -1.49
C SER A 200 17.56 -14.71 -2.39
N GLN A 201 18.24 -15.73 -1.89
CA GLN A 201 18.19 -17.08 -2.47
C GLN A 201 16.88 -17.75 -2.10
#